data_2c3e272bd7db41c9cc7b3c871ca9a7ba
#
_entry.id   2c3e272bd7db41c9cc7b3c871ca9a7ba
#
_cell.length_a   1.000
_cell.length_b   1.000
_cell.length_c   1.000
_cell.angle_alpha   90.00
_cell.angle_beta   90.00
_cell.angle_gamma   90.00
#
_symmetry.space_group_name_H-M   'P 1'
#
loop_
_entity.id
_entity.type
_entity.pdbx_description
1 polymer ?
#
loop_
_entity_poly.entity_id
_entity_poly.type
_entity_poly.pdbx_seq_one_letter_code
_entity_poly.pdbx_strand_id
1 'polypeptide(L)'
;MWIPDLNWWEFVARAVVVYAFLLVLLRLTGKRQVGQLAPFDLVLLLVLSNAVQNSMNGGDNSVTGGLILASTLVVVNWGVGWLTYRFKFAEGWIEGRPTILIHDGKIDRRALQRAQLSKHELEAALRAEGCAGPEEVRFAVVENNGLLTVIPKKR
;
A
#
# COMPACT_ATOMS: atom_id res chain seq x y z
N MET A 1 -14.76 -28.17 -15.33
CA MET A 1 -14.00 -27.05 -15.91
C MET A 1 -14.80 -25.75 -16.03
N TRP A 2 -16.03 -25.76 -16.52
CA TRP A 2 -16.86 -24.54 -16.68
C TRP A 2 -17.85 -24.34 -15.53
N ILE A 3 -18.34 -25.40 -14.92
CA ILE A 3 -19.36 -25.33 -13.85
C ILE A 3 -18.64 -25.26 -12.51
N PRO A 4 -18.91 -24.24 -11.67
CA PRO A 4 -18.33 -24.15 -10.36
C PRO A 4 -18.97 -25.15 -9.39
N ASP A 5 -18.20 -25.69 -8.47
CA ASP A 5 -18.66 -26.57 -7.39
C ASP A 5 -19.28 -25.77 -6.23
N LEU A 6 -18.89 -24.49 -6.11
CA LEU A 6 -19.38 -23.55 -5.12
C LEU A 6 -20.48 -22.65 -5.69
N ASN A 7 -21.35 -22.15 -4.83
CA ASN A 7 -22.34 -21.14 -5.20
C ASN A 7 -21.65 -19.80 -5.53
N TRP A 8 -22.15 -19.09 -6.55
CA TRP A 8 -21.57 -17.82 -7.00
C TRP A 8 -21.38 -16.78 -5.88
N TRP A 9 -22.32 -16.72 -4.91
CA TRP A 9 -22.24 -15.79 -3.78
C TRP A 9 -21.11 -16.11 -2.80
N GLU A 10 -20.67 -17.37 -2.71
CA GLU A 10 -19.53 -17.77 -1.87
C GLU A 10 -18.23 -17.21 -2.40
N PHE A 11 -18.02 -17.20 -3.72
CA PHE A 11 -16.87 -16.53 -4.34
C PHE A 11 -16.86 -15.04 -4.02
N VAL A 12 -18.03 -14.37 -4.14
CA VAL A 12 -18.16 -12.95 -3.81
C VAL A 12 -17.86 -12.69 -2.35
N ALA A 13 -18.44 -13.46 -1.44
CA ALA A 13 -18.23 -13.29 -0.01
C ALA A 13 -16.77 -13.50 0.38
N ARG A 14 -16.13 -14.57 -0.11
CA ARG A 14 -14.71 -14.88 0.13
C ARG A 14 -13.81 -13.77 -0.42
N ALA A 15 -14.05 -13.31 -1.65
CA ALA A 15 -13.29 -12.21 -2.25
C ALA A 15 -13.37 -10.93 -1.43
N VAL A 16 -14.56 -10.52 -0.98
CA VAL A 16 -14.77 -9.32 -0.16
C VAL A 16 -14.06 -9.44 1.19
N VAL A 17 -14.21 -10.57 1.89
CA VAL A 17 -13.57 -10.80 3.20
C VAL A 17 -12.05 -10.77 3.07
N VAL A 18 -11.50 -11.49 2.11
CA VAL A 18 -10.05 -11.55 1.89
C VAL A 18 -9.51 -10.18 1.48
N TYR A 19 -10.20 -9.46 0.58
CA TYR A 19 -9.81 -8.13 0.16
C TYR A 19 -9.80 -7.14 1.35
N ALA A 20 -10.86 -7.15 2.17
CA ALA A 20 -10.93 -6.31 3.37
C ALA A 20 -9.81 -6.66 4.37
N PHE A 21 -9.54 -7.95 4.58
CA PHE A 21 -8.43 -8.41 5.42
C PHE A 21 -7.09 -7.91 4.91
N LEU A 22 -6.83 -8.02 3.60
CA LEU A 22 -5.59 -7.52 2.99
C LEU A 22 -5.43 -6.00 3.11
N LEU A 23 -6.51 -5.23 2.92
CA LEU A 23 -6.48 -3.79 3.13
C LEU A 23 -6.09 -3.44 4.57
N VAL A 24 -6.68 -4.11 5.57
CA VAL A 24 -6.34 -3.90 6.97
C VAL A 24 -4.90 -4.31 7.23
N LEU A 25 -4.46 -5.46 6.73
CA LEU A 25 -3.10 -5.96 6.90
C LEU A 25 -2.08 -4.98 6.33
N LEU A 26 -2.25 -4.55 5.07
CA LEU A 26 -1.38 -3.56 4.43
C LEU A 26 -1.39 -2.22 5.17
N ARG A 27 -2.53 -1.82 5.70
CA ARG A 27 -2.64 -0.61 6.50
C ARG A 27 -1.87 -0.69 7.82
N LEU A 28 -1.89 -1.83 8.49
CA LEU A 28 -1.15 -2.07 9.74
C LEU A 28 0.36 -2.17 9.51
N THR A 29 0.78 -2.71 8.38
CA THR A 29 2.19 -2.84 8.01
C THR A 29 2.87 -1.50 7.69
N GLY A 30 2.08 -0.44 7.44
CA GLY A 30 2.56 0.93 7.26
C GLY A 30 2.93 1.29 5.82
N LYS A 31 3.38 2.55 5.61
CA LYS A 31 3.63 3.15 4.28
C LYS A 31 4.85 2.59 3.54
N ARG A 32 5.72 1.87 4.25
CA ARG A 32 7.03 1.46 3.73
C ARG A 32 6.96 0.47 2.57
N GLN A 33 5.89 -0.31 2.48
CA GLN A 33 5.82 -1.45 1.56
C GLN A 33 5.41 -1.10 0.13
N VAL A 34 4.94 0.10 -0.15
CA VAL A 34 4.41 0.44 -1.47
C VAL A 34 5.42 1.21 -2.34
N GLY A 35 6.33 1.96 -1.72
CA GLY A 35 7.25 2.84 -2.45
C GLY A 35 8.57 2.21 -2.91
N GLN A 36 9.14 1.29 -2.11
CA GLN A 36 10.39 0.59 -2.44
C GLN A 36 10.36 -0.83 -1.86
N LEU A 37 9.91 -1.78 -2.68
CA LEU A 37 9.89 -3.20 -2.29
C LEU A 37 11.30 -3.75 -2.21
N ALA A 38 11.70 -4.22 -1.04
CA ALA A 38 12.91 -5.01 -0.89
C ALA A 38 12.69 -6.43 -1.43
N PRO A 39 13.73 -7.17 -1.83
CA PRO A 39 13.59 -8.52 -2.36
C PRO A 39 12.79 -9.48 -1.47
N PHE A 40 12.89 -9.36 -0.14
CA PHE A 40 12.12 -10.17 0.80
C PHE A 40 10.63 -9.78 0.85
N ASP A 41 10.27 -8.53 0.54
CA ASP A 41 8.87 -8.10 0.44
C ASP A 41 8.20 -8.75 -0.77
N LEU A 42 8.93 -8.94 -1.87
CA LEU A 42 8.44 -9.68 -3.05
C LEU A 42 8.16 -11.14 -2.71
N VAL A 43 9.04 -11.78 -1.93
CA VAL A 43 8.83 -13.16 -1.47
C VAL A 43 7.59 -13.24 -0.58
N LEU A 44 7.43 -12.30 0.36
CA LEU A 44 6.24 -12.21 1.20
C LEU A 44 4.96 -12.05 0.38
N LEU A 45 4.96 -11.16 -0.62
CA LEU A 45 3.81 -10.95 -1.50
C LEU A 45 3.47 -12.20 -2.32
N LEU A 46 4.47 -12.93 -2.83
CA LEU A 46 4.25 -14.17 -3.56
C LEU A 46 3.63 -15.26 -2.68
N VAL A 47 4.15 -15.45 -1.47
CA VAL A 47 3.60 -16.42 -0.51
C VAL A 47 2.19 -16.03 -0.09
N LEU A 48 1.98 -14.75 0.19
CA LEU A 48 0.66 -14.21 0.54
C LEU A 48 -0.34 -14.37 -0.60
N SER A 49 0.07 -14.11 -1.85
CA SER A 49 -0.78 -14.29 -3.03
C SER A 49 -1.25 -15.73 -3.17
N ASN A 50 -0.35 -16.70 -2.97
CA ASN A 50 -0.69 -18.13 -3.05
C ASN A 50 -1.67 -18.53 -1.91
N ALA A 51 -1.39 -18.09 -0.67
CA ALA A 51 -2.28 -18.36 0.47
C ALA A 51 -3.69 -17.77 0.27
N VAL A 52 -3.75 -16.55 -0.24
CA VAL A 52 -5.00 -15.83 -0.53
C VAL A 52 -5.77 -16.51 -1.66
N GLN A 53 -5.11 -16.92 -2.74
CA GLN A 53 -5.74 -17.61 -3.86
C GLN A 53 -6.48 -18.87 -3.39
N ASN A 54 -5.84 -19.71 -2.58
CA ASN A 54 -6.45 -20.92 -2.05
C ASN A 54 -7.69 -20.62 -1.17
N SER A 55 -7.62 -19.56 -0.37
CA SER A 55 -8.74 -19.15 0.50
C SER A 55 -9.94 -18.62 -0.31
N MET A 56 -9.69 -17.92 -1.41
CA MET A 56 -10.71 -17.35 -2.28
C MET A 56 -11.39 -18.41 -3.15
N ASN A 57 -10.59 -19.31 -3.76
CA ASN A 57 -11.12 -20.38 -4.62
C ASN A 57 -11.91 -21.44 -3.84
N GLY A 58 -11.59 -21.66 -2.56
CA GLY A 58 -12.25 -22.69 -1.74
C GLY A 58 -12.14 -24.11 -2.30
N GLY A 59 -11.09 -24.37 -3.09
CA GLY A 59 -10.88 -25.65 -3.79
C GLY A 59 -11.50 -25.71 -5.20
N ASP A 60 -12.29 -24.72 -5.58
CA ASP A 60 -12.88 -24.65 -6.92
C ASP A 60 -11.87 -24.02 -7.92
N ASN A 61 -11.57 -24.74 -8.98
CA ASN A 61 -10.68 -24.29 -10.05
C ASN A 61 -11.44 -24.09 -11.39
N SER A 62 -12.73 -23.82 -11.32
CA SER A 62 -13.54 -23.56 -12.52
C SER A 62 -13.22 -22.19 -13.13
N VAL A 63 -13.33 -22.09 -14.44
CA VAL A 63 -13.16 -20.81 -15.16
C VAL A 63 -14.23 -19.81 -14.69
N THR A 64 -15.45 -20.24 -14.50
CA THR A 64 -16.56 -19.40 -14.04
C THR A 64 -16.29 -18.85 -12.64
N GLY A 65 -15.81 -19.68 -11.69
CA GLY A 65 -15.41 -19.23 -10.36
C GLY A 65 -14.31 -18.20 -10.41
N GLY A 66 -13.27 -18.42 -11.25
CA GLY A 66 -12.18 -17.45 -11.47
C GLY A 66 -12.66 -16.12 -12.03
N LEU A 67 -13.60 -16.11 -12.98
CA LEU A 67 -14.17 -14.89 -13.54
C LEU A 67 -15.02 -14.12 -12.50
N ILE A 68 -15.81 -14.82 -11.69
CA ILE A 68 -16.58 -14.20 -10.59
C ILE A 68 -15.63 -13.54 -9.59
N LEU A 69 -14.56 -14.24 -9.17
CA LEU A 69 -13.55 -13.70 -8.26
C LEU A 69 -12.88 -12.45 -8.82
N ALA A 70 -12.38 -12.53 -10.06
CA ALA A 70 -11.71 -11.41 -10.70
C ALA A 70 -12.62 -10.17 -10.83
N SER A 71 -13.86 -10.38 -11.30
CA SER A 71 -14.86 -9.32 -11.42
C SER A 71 -15.20 -8.70 -10.07
N THR A 72 -15.36 -9.52 -9.04
CA THR A 72 -15.66 -9.05 -7.67
C THR A 72 -14.52 -8.19 -7.15
N LEU A 73 -13.26 -8.62 -7.30
CA LEU A 73 -12.09 -7.84 -6.86
C LEU A 73 -12.01 -6.48 -7.55
N VAL A 74 -12.26 -6.43 -8.86
CA VAL A 74 -12.27 -5.16 -9.62
C VAL A 74 -13.37 -4.23 -9.10
N VAL A 75 -14.60 -4.75 -8.91
CA VAL A 75 -15.73 -3.96 -8.41
C VAL A 75 -15.47 -3.45 -7.00
N VAL A 76 -14.98 -4.31 -6.10
CA VAL A 76 -14.66 -3.91 -4.72
C VAL A 76 -13.55 -2.86 -4.69
N ASN A 77 -12.48 -3.05 -5.46
CA ASN A 77 -11.39 -2.09 -5.57
C ASN A 77 -11.88 -0.73 -6.11
N TRP A 78 -12.70 -0.75 -7.16
CA TRP A 78 -13.32 0.47 -7.68
C TRP A 78 -14.23 1.14 -6.64
N GLY A 79 -15.03 0.35 -5.91
CA GLY A 79 -15.88 0.84 -4.83
C GLY A 79 -15.10 1.49 -3.69
N VAL A 80 -13.96 0.92 -3.30
CA VAL A 80 -13.06 1.51 -2.30
C VAL A 80 -12.49 2.82 -2.83
N GLY A 81 -12.00 2.89 -4.08
CA GLY A 81 -11.52 4.12 -4.69
C GLY A 81 -12.59 5.21 -4.76
N TRP A 82 -13.85 4.85 -5.09
CA TRP A 82 -14.96 5.79 -5.07
C TRP A 82 -15.27 6.27 -3.63
N LEU A 83 -15.21 5.39 -2.65
CA LEU A 83 -15.45 5.70 -1.25
C LEU A 83 -14.39 6.67 -0.71
N THR A 84 -13.11 6.45 -1.02
CA THR A 84 -12.00 7.34 -0.62
C THR A 84 -12.13 8.71 -1.29
N TYR A 85 -12.48 8.75 -2.57
CA TYR A 85 -12.75 10.00 -3.26
C TYR A 85 -13.92 10.79 -2.65
N ARG A 86 -15.02 10.10 -2.28
CA ARG A 86 -16.24 10.75 -1.78
C ARG A 86 -16.13 11.20 -0.33
N PHE A 87 -15.39 10.46 0.51
CA PHE A 87 -15.30 10.68 1.95
C PHE A 87 -13.85 10.90 2.38
N LYS A 88 -13.47 12.15 2.69
CA LYS A 88 -12.14 12.53 3.18
C LYS A 88 -11.68 11.79 4.44
N PHE A 89 -12.63 11.29 5.24
CA PHE A 89 -12.32 10.45 6.39
C PHE A 89 -11.80 9.08 5.96
N ALA A 90 -12.43 8.47 4.96
CA ALA A 90 -12.02 7.20 4.39
C ALA A 90 -10.64 7.32 3.69
N GLU A 91 -10.39 8.41 2.94
CA GLU A 91 -9.10 8.72 2.34
C GLU A 91 -7.96 8.69 3.39
N GLY A 92 -8.12 9.43 4.47
CA GLY A 92 -7.10 9.51 5.53
C GLY A 92 -6.86 8.17 6.25
N TRP A 93 -7.88 7.29 6.27
CA TRP A 93 -7.80 5.99 6.94
C TRP A 93 -7.27 4.88 6.00
N ILE A 94 -7.67 4.89 4.74
CA ILE A 94 -7.29 3.88 3.75
C ILE A 94 -5.96 4.24 3.09
N GLU A 95 -5.82 5.45 2.56
CA GLU A 95 -4.62 5.89 1.82
C GLU A 95 -3.54 6.50 2.72
N GLY A 96 -3.95 7.06 3.86
CA GLY A 96 -3.04 7.78 4.75
C GLY A 96 -2.87 9.25 4.33
N ARG A 97 -1.99 9.97 5.03
CA ARG A 97 -1.67 11.37 4.73
C ARG A 97 -0.18 11.54 4.52
N PRO A 98 0.25 12.41 3.60
CA PRO A 98 1.64 12.77 3.47
C PRO A 98 2.21 13.23 4.82
N THR A 99 3.45 12.87 5.09
CA THR A 99 4.10 13.19 6.37
C THR A 99 5.39 13.93 6.10
N ILE A 100 5.50 15.18 6.58
CA ILE A 100 6.71 15.99 6.45
C ILE A 100 7.77 15.45 7.42
N LEU A 101 8.92 15.07 6.88
CA LEU A 101 10.08 14.59 7.64
C LEU A 101 11.12 15.68 7.85
N ILE A 102 11.29 16.57 6.85
CA ILE A 102 12.21 17.73 6.92
C ILE A 102 11.44 18.97 6.53
N HIS A 103 11.60 20.02 7.31
CA HIS A 103 11.15 21.37 7.01
C HIS A 103 12.28 22.35 7.23
N ASP A 104 12.68 23.07 6.17
CA ASP A 104 13.76 24.07 6.15
C ASP A 104 15.08 23.60 6.82
N GLY A 105 15.48 22.36 6.54
CA GLY A 105 16.72 21.77 7.05
C GLY A 105 16.61 21.09 8.41
N LYS A 106 15.44 21.13 9.05
CA LYS A 106 15.22 20.51 10.37
C LYS A 106 14.46 19.20 10.21
N ILE A 107 15.03 18.12 10.76
CA ILE A 107 14.41 16.79 10.77
C ILE A 107 13.42 16.70 11.92
N ASP A 108 12.17 16.31 11.63
CA ASP A 108 11.19 15.87 12.64
C ASP A 108 11.42 14.39 12.97
N ARG A 109 12.10 14.13 14.10
CA ARG A 109 12.38 12.78 14.58
C ARG A 109 11.11 11.97 14.89
N ARG A 110 10.03 12.63 15.36
CA ARG A 110 8.74 11.97 15.65
C ARG A 110 8.03 11.56 14.37
N ALA A 111 8.10 12.40 13.34
CA ALA A 111 7.56 12.09 12.03
C ALA A 111 8.32 10.92 11.38
N LEU A 112 9.66 10.90 11.51
CA LEU A 112 10.52 9.83 11.02
C LEU A 112 10.17 8.48 11.68
N GLN A 113 9.99 8.47 13.01
CA GLN A 113 9.57 7.27 13.75
C GLN A 113 8.17 6.79 13.34
N ARG A 114 7.20 7.72 13.19
CA ARG A 114 5.85 7.38 12.73
C ARG A 114 5.83 6.81 11.30
N ALA A 115 6.71 7.32 10.45
CA ALA A 115 6.87 6.81 9.09
C ALA A 115 7.68 5.49 9.04
N GLN A 116 8.21 5.02 10.18
CA GLN A 116 9.07 3.83 10.28
C GLN A 116 10.30 3.88 9.35
N LEU A 117 10.84 5.08 9.12
CA LEU A 117 12.03 5.30 8.32
C LEU A 117 13.25 5.47 9.22
N SER A 118 14.33 4.79 8.86
CA SER A 118 15.64 5.00 9.49
C SER A 118 16.28 6.30 8.98
N LYS A 119 17.19 6.84 9.78
CA LYS A 119 17.99 7.99 9.36
C LYS A 119 18.79 7.69 8.08
N HIS A 120 19.29 6.46 7.95
CA HIS A 120 20.06 6.03 6.79
C HIS A 120 19.23 6.03 5.49
N GLU A 121 17.98 5.56 5.56
CA GLU A 121 17.05 5.59 4.42
C GLU A 121 16.72 7.03 4.00
N LEU A 122 16.50 7.92 4.98
CA LEU A 122 16.31 9.33 4.71
C LEU A 122 17.54 9.93 4.00
N GLU A 123 18.75 9.72 4.54
CA GLU A 123 19.98 10.22 3.94
C GLU A 123 20.24 9.65 2.54
N ALA A 124 19.89 8.37 2.31
CA ALA A 124 19.98 7.75 0.99
C ALA A 124 19.08 8.45 -0.02
N ALA A 125 17.84 8.75 0.37
CA ALA A 125 16.91 9.48 -0.48
C ALA A 125 17.35 10.93 -0.75
N LEU A 126 17.93 11.61 0.24
CA LEU A 126 18.51 12.95 0.03
C LEU A 126 19.64 12.92 -1.00
N ARG A 127 20.52 11.92 -0.93
CA ARG A 127 21.62 11.76 -1.91
C ARG A 127 21.08 11.43 -3.31
N ALA A 128 20.01 10.66 -3.42
CA ALA A 128 19.39 10.36 -4.72
C ALA A 128 18.88 11.62 -5.42
N GLU A 129 18.44 12.63 -4.66
CA GLU A 129 18.00 13.92 -5.17
C GLU A 129 19.10 15.00 -5.18
N GLY A 130 20.38 14.59 -4.99
CA GLY A 130 21.54 15.47 -5.06
C GLY A 130 21.74 16.38 -3.86
N CYS A 131 21.08 16.12 -2.73
CA CYS A 131 21.28 16.86 -1.49
C CYS A 131 22.34 16.17 -0.63
N ALA A 132 23.37 16.91 -0.18
CA ALA A 132 24.42 16.38 0.68
C ALA A 132 23.94 16.16 2.12
N GLY A 133 22.98 16.97 2.58
CA GLY A 133 22.44 16.88 3.93
C GLY A 133 21.07 17.52 4.07
N PRO A 134 20.44 17.37 5.26
CA PRO A 134 19.12 17.93 5.54
C PRO A 134 19.06 19.46 5.38
N GLU A 135 20.15 20.16 5.63
CA GLU A 135 20.28 21.62 5.57
C GLU A 135 20.04 22.18 4.18
N GLU A 136 20.27 21.39 3.14
CA GLU A 136 20.02 21.77 1.74
C GLU A 136 18.57 21.55 1.33
N VAL A 137 17.77 20.93 2.21
CA VAL A 137 16.38 20.54 1.92
C VAL A 137 15.41 21.57 2.46
N ARG A 138 14.48 21.99 1.60
CA ARG A 138 13.33 22.80 2.00
C ARG A 138 12.23 21.91 2.60
N PHE A 139 11.84 20.87 1.88
CA PHE A 139 10.87 19.88 2.35
C PHE A 139 11.32 18.47 1.96
N ALA A 140 11.19 17.53 2.89
CA ALA A 140 11.17 16.11 2.59
C ALA A 140 9.87 15.52 3.11
N VAL A 141 9.11 14.85 2.25
CA VAL A 141 7.75 14.36 2.54
C VAL A 141 7.67 12.89 2.17
N VAL A 142 7.15 12.08 3.10
CA VAL A 142 6.69 10.72 2.74
C VAL A 142 5.28 10.83 2.21
N GLU A 143 5.10 10.48 0.95
CA GLU A 143 3.81 10.47 0.27
C GLU A 143 2.93 9.31 0.77
N ASN A 144 1.66 9.32 0.35
CA ASN A 144 0.71 8.25 0.71
C ASN A 144 1.15 6.87 0.22
N ASN A 145 1.81 6.81 -0.93
CA ASN A 145 2.36 5.58 -1.54
C ASN A 145 3.71 5.14 -0.95
N GLY A 146 4.21 5.82 0.09
CA GLY A 146 5.49 5.51 0.74
C GLY A 146 6.73 6.06 0.03
N LEU A 147 6.58 6.72 -1.13
CA LEU A 147 7.71 7.40 -1.80
C LEU A 147 8.16 8.61 -0.97
N LEU A 148 9.47 8.83 -0.98
CA LEU A 148 10.06 10.02 -0.36
C LEU A 148 10.29 11.09 -1.42
N THR A 149 9.54 12.18 -1.33
CA THR A 149 9.71 13.35 -2.18
C THR A 149 10.60 14.36 -1.47
N VAL A 150 11.68 14.79 -2.11
CA VAL A 150 12.62 15.78 -1.57
C VAL A 150 12.59 17.03 -2.43
N ILE A 151 12.41 18.18 -1.81
CA ILE A 151 12.43 19.49 -2.46
C ILE A 151 13.64 20.26 -1.92
N PRO A 152 14.70 20.45 -2.71
CA PRO A 152 15.89 21.22 -2.30
C PRO A 152 15.54 22.68 -2.02
N LYS A 153 16.34 23.36 -1.21
CA LYS A 153 16.36 24.82 -1.14
C LYS A 153 16.85 25.38 -2.48
N LYS A 154 16.15 26.36 -3.02
CA LYS A 154 16.67 27.10 -4.17
C LYS A 154 17.98 27.79 -3.74
N ARG A 155 19.05 27.54 -4.48
CA ARG A 155 20.28 28.35 -4.43
C ARG A 155 20.00 29.77 -4.88
#